data_b19556a72fdc4e748a2c08725c4ffbe7
#
_entry.id   b19556a72fdc4e748a2c08725c4ffbe7
#
_cell.length_a   1.000
_cell.length_b   1.000
_cell.length_c   1.000
_cell.angle_alpha   90.00
_cell.angle_beta   90.00
_cell.angle_gamma   90.00
#
_symmetry.space_group_name_H-M   'P 1'
#
loop_
_entity.id
_entity.type
_entity.pdbx_description
1 polymer ?
#
loop_
_entity_poly.entity_id
_entity_poly.type
_entity_poly.pdbx_seq_one_letter_code
_entity_poly.pdbx_strand_id
1 'polypeptide(L)'
;MKLPQDLQNILLELATLERSQAHGGTPTIPEQEEYEKAQAAHARLVDASGSAQLAVDDMEMEILRIQADERKLRQRERDDKAQLGAATDPETRKDLEHDLYAAKSRIADLMSELQEAHNEIHALRANLDVHGAKVSDSERKLEVLKRAAEAAQEAAANRPDPQVRIGELREQLPADVLEEYETVREENGVGAAAFTGRGCGGCFIILPPAEQNAVRNAAADELPQCSDCGSYLVRPAS
;
A
#
# COMPACT_ATOMS: atom_id res chain seq x y z
N MET A 1 -6.94 -37.90 28.37
CA MET A 1 -8.09 -38.22 27.50
C MET A 1 -7.72 -39.36 26.55
N LYS A 2 -8.63 -40.33 26.38
CA LYS A 2 -8.50 -41.37 25.35
C LYS A 2 -9.50 -41.10 24.22
N LEU A 3 -9.00 -41.01 22.97
CA LEU A 3 -9.82 -40.67 21.82
C LEU A 3 -9.26 -41.34 20.58
N PRO A 4 -10.08 -42.08 19.78
CA PRO A 4 -9.65 -42.65 18.52
C PRO A 4 -9.01 -41.60 17.59
N GLN A 5 -8.03 -42.03 16.79
CA GLN A 5 -7.20 -41.08 15.99
C GLN A 5 -8.01 -40.26 14.98
N ASP A 6 -9.07 -40.82 14.41
CA ASP A 6 -10.01 -40.13 13.52
C ASP A 6 -10.73 -39.00 14.24
N LEU A 7 -11.16 -39.18 15.48
CA LEU A 7 -11.82 -38.18 16.28
C LEU A 7 -10.85 -37.13 16.87
N GLN A 8 -9.55 -37.43 16.99
CA GLN A 8 -8.55 -36.45 17.43
C GLN A 8 -8.42 -35.29 16.43
N ASN A 9 -8.53 -35.56 15.13
CA ASN A 9 -8.51 -34.51 14.12
C ASN A 9 -9.76 -33.64 14.16
N ILE A 10 -10.93 -34.23 14.46
CA ILE A 10 -12.19 -33.52 14.65
C ILE A 10 -12.09 -32.58 15.86
N LEU A 11 -11.55 -33.07 16.97
CA LEU A 11 -11.31 -32.25 18.16
C LEU A 11 -10.33 -31.08 17.90
N LEU A 12 -9.29 -31.33 17.14
CA LEU A 12 -8.33 -30.27 16.77
C LEU A 12 -8.95 -29.22 15.86
N GLU A 13 -9.77 -29.64 14.88
CA GLU A 13 -10.50 -28.72 14.00
C GLU A 13 -11.47 -27.87 14.82
N LEU A 14 -12.24 -28.48 15.75
CA LEU A 14 -13.12 -27.78 16.67
C LEU A 14 -12.37 -26.73 17.51
N ALA A 15 -11.27 -27.14 18.16
CA ALA A 15 -10.46 -26.22 18.99
C ALA A 15 -9.87 -25.06 18.19
N THR A 16 -9.48 -25.31 16.94
CA THR A 16 -8.92 -24.29 16.06
C THR A 16 -9.97 -23.27 15.65
N LEU A 17 -11.17 -23.73 15.27
CA LEU A 17 -12.29 -22.86 14.90
C LEU A 17 -12.78 -22.01 16.08
N GLU A 18 -12.99 -22.63 17.25
CA GLU A 18 -13.43 -21.91 18.46
C GLU A 18 -12.41 -20.86 18.91
N ARG A 19 -11.11 -21.20 18.85
CA ARG A 19 -10.05 -20.23 19.16
C ARG A 19 -10.02 -19.06 18.16
N SER A 20 -10.19 -19.31 16.86
CA SER A 20 -10.24 -18.25 15.86
C SER A 20 -11.39 -17.28 16.08
N GLN A 21 -12.52 -17.77 16.55
CA GLN A 21 -13.68 -16.93 16.91
C GLN A 21 -13.47 -16.14 18.21
N ALA A 22 -12.87 -16.77 19.23
CA ALA A 22 -12.61 -16.12 20.52
C ALA A 22 -11.65 -14.93 20.40
N HIS A 23 -10.74 -14.95 19.44
CA HIS A 23 -9.81 -13.86 19.19
C HIS A 23 -10.43 -12.71 18.36
N GLY A 24 -11.72 -12.79 18.00
CA GLY A 24 -12.53 -11.66 17.54
C GLY A 24 -12.04 -10.92 16.28
N GLY A 25 -11.07 -11.44 15.58
CA GLY A 25 -10.57 -10.84 14.36
C GLY A 25 -11.43 -11.28 13.18
N THR A 26 -12.15 -10.34 12.55
CA THR A 26 -12.52 -10.54 11.14
C THR A 26 -11.21 -10.89 10.41
N PRO A 27 -11.10 -12.05 9.76
CA PRO A 27 -9.87 -12.38 9.06
C PRO A 27 -9.59 -11.27 8.05
N THR A 28 -8.50 -10.54 8.26
CA THR A 28 -8.04 -9.56 7.29
C THR A 28 -7.81 -10.30 5.97
N ILE A 29 -8.42 -9.81 4.92
CA ILE A 29 -8.24 -10.34 3.58
C ILE A 29 -6.98 -9.67 3.02
N PRO A 30 -5.86 -10.40 2.88
CA PRO A 30 -4.58 -9.81 2.47
C PRO A 30 -4.69 -9.04 1.14
N GLU A 31 -5.48 -9.54 0.21
CA GLU A 31 -5.74 -8.93 -1.09
C GLU A 31 -6.43 -7.57 -0.96
N GLN A 32 -7.30 -7.41 0.04
CA GLN A 32 -7.95 -6.14 0.34
C GLN A 32 -6.94 -5.12 0.88
N GLU A 33 -6.06 -5.53 1.80
CA GLU A 33 -5.00 -4.65 2.31
C GLU A 33 -4.02 -4.22 1.21
N GLU A 34 -3.66 -5.13 0.30
CA GLU A 34 -2.80 -4.81 -0.84
C GLU A 34 -3.47 -3.81 -1.79
N TYR A 35 -4.76 -3.99 -2.06
CA TYR A 35 -5.52 -3.04 -2.87
C TYR A 35 -5.56 -1.65 -2.23
N GLU A 36 -5.86 -1.55 -0.93
CA GLU A 36 -5.91 -0.27 -0.21
C GLU A 36 -4.53 0.44 -0.18
N LYS A 37 -3.45 -0.31 0.03
CA LYS A 37 -2.08 0.22 -0.05
C LYS A 37 -1.77 0.76 -1.46
N ALA A 38 -2.19 0.02 -2.48
CA ALA A 38 -1.99 0.45 -3.87
C ALA A 38 -2.85 1.67 -4.22
N GLN A 39 -4.08 1.80 -3.71
CA GLN A 39 -4.91 2.99 -3.86
C GLN A 39 -4.23 4.24 -3.27
N ALA A 40 -3.71 4.12 -2.05
CA ALA A 40 -3.00 5.21 -1.41
C ALA A 40 -1.73 5.61 -2.17
N ALA A 41 -1.02 4.64 -2.76
CA ALA A 41 0.14 4.90 -3.61
C ALA A 41 -0.24 5.57 -4.93
N HIS A 42 -1.31 5.12 -5.57
CA HIS A 42 -1.83 5.72 -6.79
C HIS A 42 -2.25 7.18 -6.58
N ALA A 43 -2.98 7.50 -5.50
CA ALA A 43 -3.37 8.86 -5.18
C ALA A 43 -2.15 9.81 -5.12
N ARG A 44 -1.06 9.37 -4.48
CA ARG A 44 0.20 10.15 -4.43
C ARG A 44 0.83 10.38 -5.81
N LEU A 45 0.72 9.41 -6.72
CA LEU A 45 1.23 9.55 -8.08
C LEU A 45 0.38 10.53 -8.90
N VAL A 46 -0.95 10.53 -8.71
CA VAL A 46 -1.86 11.49 -9.32
C VAL A 46 -1.55 12.90 -8.83
N ASP A 47 -1.38 13.10 -7.53
CA ASP A 47 -1.01 14.40 -6.94
C ASP A 47 0.34 14.90 -7.48
N ALA A 48 1.33 14.01 -7.58
CA ALA A 48 2.64 14.35 -8.14
C ALA A 48 2.56 14.72 -9.64
N SER A 49 1.71 14.03 -10.41
CA SER A 49 1.44 14.36 -11.81
C SER A 49 0.74 15.71 -11.95
N GLY A 50 -0.24 16.00 -11.09
CA GLY A 50 -0.90 17.31 -11.02
C GLY A 50 0.08 18.45 -10.72
N SER A 51 0.99 18.23 -9.76
CA SER A 51 2.05 19.22 -9.44
C SER A 51 3.01 19.45 -10.60
N ALA A 52 3.37 18.37 -11.34
CA ALA A 52 4.21 18.49 -12.53
C ALA A 52 3.49 19.24 -13.66
N GLN A 53 2.19 19.05 -13.82
CA GLN A 53 1.38 19.82 -14.79
C GLN A 53 1.36 21.32 -14.44
N LEU A 54 1.12 21.67 -13.19
CA LEU A 54 1.14 23.06 -12.73
C LEU A 54 2.49 23.72 -13.02
N ALA A 55 3.61 23.03 -12.83
CA ALA A 55 4.92 23.58 -13.14
C ALA A 55 5.11 23.87 -14.65
N VAL A 56 4.53 23.02 -15.52
CA VAL A 56 4.51 23.28 -16.97
C VAL A 56 3.65 24.50 -17.27
N ASP A 57 2.45 24.60 -16.71
CA ASP A 57 1.53 25.72 -16.94
C ASP A 57 2.13 27.04 -16.47
N ASP A 58 2.78 27.06 -15.29
CA ASP A 58 3.48 28.25 -14.77
C ASP A 58 4.61 28.71 -15.69
N MET A 59 5.41 27.76 -16.22
CA MET A 59 6.48 28.08 -17.16
C MET A 59 5.96 28.58 -18.52
N GLU A 60 4.85 28.05 -19.00
CA GLU A 60 4.18 28.55 -20.21
C GLU A 60 3.72 29.99 -20.02
N MET A 61 3.15 30.32 -18.88
CA MET A 61 2.75 31.69 -18.53
C MET A 61 3.96 32.62 -18.45
N GLU A 62 5.08 32.18 -17.89
CA GLU A 62 6.31 32.96 -17.81
C GLU A 62 6.89 33.24 -19.21
N ILE A 63 6.94 32.24 -20.09
CA ILE A 63 7.35 32.40 -21.50
C ILE A 63 6.48 33.47 -22.20
N LEU A 64 5.17 33.41 -22.02
CA LEU A 64 4.25 34.40 -22.60
C LEU A 64 4.50 35.80 -22.06
N ARG A 65 4.82 35.95 -20.77
CA ARG A 65 5.18 37.20 -20.12
C ARG A 65 6.46 37.80 -20.73
N ILE A 66 7.53 37.00 -20.82
CA ILE A 66 8.81 37.42 -21.38
C ILE A 66 8.62 37.87 -22.84
N GLN A 67 7.87 37.11 -23.64
CA GLN A 67 7.56 37.46 -25.03
C GLN A 67 6.76 38.78 -25.17
N ALA A 68 5.84 39.02 -24.21
CA ALA A 68 5.09 40.28 -24.22
C ALA A 68 5.96 41.46 -23.86
N ASP A 69 6.87 41.35 -22.92
CA ASP A 69 7.81 42.40 -22.55
C ASP A 69 8.85 42.67 -23.64
N GLU A 70 9.36 41.60 -24.31
CA GLU A 70 10.22 41.76 -25.48
C GLU A 70 9.52 42.53 -26.61
N ARG A 71 8.25 42.21 -26.91
CA ARG A 71 7.47 42.92 -27.95
C ARG A 71 7.31 44.42 -27.60
N LYS A 72 7.02 44.75 -26.35
CA LYS A 72 6.92 46.15 -25.89
C LYS A 72 8.22 46.91 -26.03
N LEU A 73 9.35 46.29 -25.65
CA LEU A 73 10.68 46.91 -25.76
C LEU A 73 11.10 47.06 -27.22
N ARG A 74 10.82 46.12 -28.09
CA ARG A 74 11.07 46.27 -29.55
C ARG A 74 10.21 47.38 -30.17
N GLN A 75 8.99 47.58 -29.67
CA GLN A 75 8.18 48.70 -30.13
C GLN A 75 8.83 50.01 -29.69
N ARG A 76 9.21 50.13 -28.39
CA ARG A 76 9.91 51.31 -27.88
C ARG A 76 11.21 51.58 -28.66
N GLU A 77 12.04 50.57 -28.90
CA GLU A 77 13.25 50.71 -29.71
C GLU A 77 12.97 51.32 -31.09
N ARG A 78 11.89 50.89 -31.76
CA ARG A 78 11.48 51.44 -33.06
C ARG A 78 11.08 52.90 -32.94
N ASP A 79 10.30 53.25 -31.92
CA ASP A 79 9.80 54.58 -31.71
C ASP A 79 10.95 55.57 -31.34
N ASP A 80 11.84 55.16 -30.45
CA ASP A 80 13.03 55.94 -30.06
C ASP A 80 13.98 56.15 -31.25
N LYS A 81 14.16 55.14 -32.09
CA LYS A 81 14.96 55.21 -33.33
C LYS A 81 14.35 56.17 -34.33
N ALA A 82 13.03 56.21 -34.46
CA ALA A 82 12.34 57.16 -35.35
C ALA A 82 12.48 58.59 -34.81
N GLN A 83 12.34 58.80 -33.49
CA GLN A 83 12.53 60.09 -32.81
C GLN A 83 13.97 60.58 -32.93
N LEU A 84 14.97 59.70 -32.75
CA LEU A 84 16.38 60.03 -32.92
C LEU A 84 16.69 60.54 -34.34
N GLY A 85 16.03 59.94 -35.34
CA GLY A 85 16.16 60.37 -36.73
C GLY A 85 15.60 61.78 -36.98
N ALA A 86 14.61 62.23 -36.22
CA ALA A 86 13.95 63.53 -36.36
C ALA A 86 14.54 64.60 -35.40
N ALA A 87 15.23 64.22 -34.32
CA ALA A 87 15.75 65.14 -33.33
C ALA A 87 16.95 65.92 -33.87
N THR A 88 16.90 67.24 -33.68
CA THR A 88 17.97 68.19 -34.07
C THR A 88 18.75 68.70 -32.86
N ASP A 89 18.17 68.68 -31.68
CA ASP A 89 18.79 69.12 -30.42
C ASP A 89 19.80 68.08 -29.91
N PRO A 90 21.07 68.49 -29.60
CA PRO A 90 22.12 67.56 -29.18
C PRO A 90 21.84 66.83 -27.85
N GLU A 91 21.14 67.46 -26.90
CA GLU A 91 20.82 66.91 -25.59
C GLU A 91 19.76 65.80 -25.77
N THR A 92 18.66 66.12 -26.44
CA THR A 92 17.60 65.17 -26.82
C THR A 92 18.15 63.93 -27.59
N ARG A 93 19.08 64.15 -28.49
CA ARG A 93 19.74 63.07 -29.22
C ARG A 93 20.53 62.14 -28.31
N LYS A 94 21.27 62.71 -27.35
CA LYS A 94 22.07 61.97 -26.41
C LYS A 94 21.18 61.09 -25.51
N ASP A 95 20.06 61.63 -25.03
CA ASP A 95 19.10 60.92 -24.20
C ASP A 95 18.45 59.78 -24.99
N LEU A 96 18.04 59.99 -26.23
CA LEU A 96 17.48 58.94 -27.11
C LEU A 96 18.51 57.85 -27.48
N GLU A 97 19.79 58.21 -27.66
CA GLU A 97 20.87 57.24 -27.87
C GLU A 97 21.08 56.35 -26.63
N HIS A 98 21.01 56.95 -25.44
CA HIS A 98 21.08 56.21 -24.16
C HIS A 98 19.89 55.28 -24.00
N ASP A 99 18.65 55.74 -24.26
CA ASP A 99 17.43 54.96 -24.19
C ASP A 99 17.45 53.78 -25.19
N LEU A 100 17.89 54.03 -26.41
CA LEU A 100 18.10 52.98 -27.42
C LEU A 100 19.10 51.91 -26.98
N TYR A 101 20.21 52.34 -26.37
CA TYR A 101 21.20 51.42 -25.84
C TYR A 101 20.60 50.56 -24.69
N ALA A 102 19.91 51.17 -23.77
CA ALA A 102 19.26 50.49 -22.65
C ALA A 102 18.18 49.47 -23.15
N ALA A 103 17.35 49.89 -24.12
CA ALA A 103 16.33 49.03 -24.70
C ALA A 103 16.95 47.82 -25.41
N LYS A 104 18.01 47.99 -26.19
CA LYS A 104 18.71 46.88 -26.85
C LYS A 104 19.36 45.92 -25.88
N SER A 105 20.00 46.45 -24.80
CA SER A 105 20.58 45.60 -23.78
C SER A 105 19.49 44.76 -23.08
N ARG A 106 18.37 45.36 -22.71
CA ARG A 106 17.27 44.63 -22.06
C ARG A 106 16.60 43.60 -23.00
N ILE A 107 16.50 43.90 -24.31
CA ILE A 107 16.01 42.93 -25.28
C ILE A 107 16.95 41.74 -25.36
N ALA A 108 18.27 41.93 -25.33
CA ALA A 108 19.23 40.85 -25.35
C ALA A 108 19.11 39.97 -24.09
N ASP A 109 18.93 40.60 -22.93
CA ASP A 109 18.69 39.89 -21.65
C ASP A 109 17.41 39.02 -21.72
N LEU A 110 16.28 39.61 -22.18
CA LEU A 110 15.02 38.88 -22.35
C LEU A 110 15.11 37.72 -23.36
N MET A 111 15.92 37.86 -24.40
CA MET A 111 16.15 36.74 -25.33
C MET A 111 16.92 35.61 -24.67
N SER A 112 17.88 35.91 -23.77
CA SER A 112 18.56 34.87 -22.98
C SER A 112 17.61 34.23 -21.97
N GLU A 113 16.83 35.03 -21.25
CA GLU A 113 15.79 34.54 -20.32
C GLU A 113 14.78 33.62 -21.06
N LEU A 114 14.35 34.01 -22.25
CA LEU A 114 13.44 33.22 -23.07
C LEU A 114 14.06 31.88 -23.52
N GLN A 115 15.34 31.89 -23.89
CA GLN A 115 16.03 30.64 -24.25
C GLN A 115 16.17 29.70 -23.07
N GLU A 116 16.47 30.22 -21.88
CA GLU A 116 16.52 29.44 -20.63
C GLU A 116 15.14 28.86 -20.30
N ALA A 117 14.07 29.68 -20.35
CA ALA A 117 12.70 29.25 -20.11
C ALA A 117 12.25 28.16 -21.10
N HIS A 118 12.65 28.23 -22.38
CA HIS A 118 12.39 27.18 -23.34
C HIS A 118 13.14 25.88 -23.05
N ASN A 119 14.36 25.93 -22.54
CA ASN A 119 15.09 24.74 -22.14
C ASN A 119 14.43 24.09 -20.89
N GLU A 120 14.00 24.93 -19.94
CA GLU A 120 13.34 24.48 -18.72
C GLU A 120 11.98 23.82 -19.00
N ILE A 121 11.15 24.41 -19.88
CA ILE A 121 9.84 23.81 -20.20
C ILE A 121 9.98 22.45 -20.88
N HIS A 122 11.05 22.24 -21.66
CA HIS A 122 11.32 20.91 -22.23
C HIS A 122 11.62 19.88 -21.14
N ALA A 123 12.38 20.24 -20.12
CA ALA A 123 12.66 19.37 -18.98
C ALA A 123 11.41 19.09 -18.15
N LEU A 124 10.59 20.12 -17.87
CA LEU A 124 9.33 20.01 -17.13
C LEU A 124 8.33 19.10 -17.86
N ARG A 125 8.18 19.24 -19.16
CA ARG A 125 7.31 18.36 -19.99
C ARG A 125 7.79 16.92 -19.97
N ALA A 126 9.09 16.67 -20.10
CA ALA A 126 9.64 15.32 -19.99
C ALA A 126 9.40 14.71 -18.61
N ASN A 127 9.49 15.52 -17.54
CA ASN A 127 9.13 15.08 -16.18
C ASN A 127 7.63 14.75 -16.06
N LEU A 128 6.76 15.58 -16.62
CA LEU A 128 5.31 15.33 -16.68
C LEU A 128 4.98 14.01 -17.38
N ASP A 129 5.62 13.73 -18.51
CA ASP A 129 5.45 12.47 -19.24
C ASP A 129 5.84 11.25 -18.39
N VAL A 130 6.92 11.35 -17.61
CA VAL A 130 7.33 10.30 -16.66
C VAL A 130 6.29 10.09 -15.57
N HIS A 131 5.72 11.17 -15.02
CA HIS A 131 4.65 11.06 -14.03
C HIS A 131 3.38 10.46 -14.62
N GLY A 132 2.97 10.86 -15.83
CA GLY A 132 1.84 10.29 -16.56
C GLY A 132 1.99 8.79 -16.79
N ALA A 133 3.18 8.34 -17.20
CA ALA A 133 3.47 6.92 -17.38
C ALA A 133 3.31 6.14 -16.05
N LYS A 134 3.82 6.69 -14.93
CA LYS A 134 3.67 6.07 -13.59
C LYS A 134 2.20 5.99 -13.15
N VAL A 135 1.40 7.01 -13.41
CA VAL A 135 -0.04 7.01 -13.14
C VAL A 135 -0.72 5.89 -13.91
N SER A 136 -0.49 5.80 -15.23
CA SER A 136 -1.08 4.75 -16.08
C SER A 136 -0.66 3.33 -15.67
N ASP A 137 0.59 3.13 -15.25
CA ASP A 137 1.06 1.85 -14.74
C ASP A 137 0.39 1.48 -13.41
N SER A 138 0.22 2.46 -12.52
CA SER A 138 -0.45 2.25 -11.24
C SER A 138 -1.95 1.98 -11.40
N GLU A 139 -2.63 2.60 -12.37
CA GLU A 139 -4.03 2.31 -12.70
C GLU A 139 -4.22 0.85 -13.14
N ARG A 140 -3.35 0.36 -14.03
CA ARG A 140 -3.37 -1.05 -14.46
C ARG A 140 -3.16 -2.01 -13.28
N LYS A 141 -2.24 -1.68 -12.38
CA LYS A 141 -2.00 -2.47 -11.18
C LYS A 141 -3.20 -2.46 -10.24
N LEU A 142 -3.84 -1.30 -10.04
CA LEU A 142 -5.04 -1.17 -9.21
C LEU A 142 -6.18 -2.04 -9.73
N GLU A 143 -6.40 -2.08 -11.03
CA GLU A 143 -7.47 -2.90 -11.62
C GLU A 143 -7.26 -4.41 -11.36
N VAL A 144 -6.00 -4.87 -11.42
CA VAL A 144 -5.67 -6.27 -11.09
C VAL A 144 -5.90 -6.56 -9.62
N LEU A 145 -5.42 -5.69 -8.72
CA LEU A 145 -5.55 -5.88 -7.28
C LEU A 145 -7.02 -5.76 -6.82
N LYS A 146 -7.79 -4.87 -7.44
CA LYS A 146 -9.22 -4.75 -7.19
C LYS A 146 -9.96 -6.06 -7.46
N ARG A 147 -9.73 -6.67 -8.63
CA ARG A 147 -10.34 -7.95 -8.98
C ARG A 147 -9.92 -9.08 -8.03
N ALA A 148 -8.66 -9.09 -7.59
CA ALA A 148 -8.19 -10.05 -6.61
C ALA A 148 -8.87 -9.86 -5.25
N ALA A 149 -9.00 -8.62 -4.78
CA ALA A 149 -9.70 -8.29 -3.55
C ALA A 149 -11.18 -8.66 -3.60
N GLU A 150 -11.89 -8.33 -4.71
CA GLU A 150 -13.29 -8.69 -4.90
C GLU A 150 -13.50 -10.21 -4.90
N ALA A 151 -12.65 -10.97 -5.60
CA ALA A 151 -12.72 -12.42 -5.60
C ALA A 151 -12.43 -13.03 -4.22
N ALA A 152 -11.47 -12.48 -3.47
CA ALA A 152 -11.16 -12.92 -2.12
C ALA A 152 -12.30 -12.60 -1.13
N GLN A 153 -12.96 -11.44 -1.27
CA GLN A 153 -14.13 -11.06 -0.48
C GLN A 153 -15.31 -12.00 -0.78
N GLU A 154 -15.57 -12.29 -2.05
CA GLU A 154 -16.63 -13.23 -2.45
C GLU A 154 -16.36 -14.63 -1.90
N ALA A 155 -15.13 -15.11 -2.01
CA ALA A 155 -14.72 -16.38 -1.43
C ALA A 155 -14.86 -16.41 0.10
N ALA A 156 -14.57 -15.32 0.77
CA ALA A 156 -14.76 -15.18 2.22
C ALA A 156 -16.25 -15.17 2.60
N ALA A 157 -17.09 -14.47 1.84
CA ALA A 157 -18.54 -14.42 2.05
C ALA A 157 -19.22 -15.77 1.83
N ASN A 158 -18.72 -16.56 0.89
CA ASN A 158 -19.23 -17.90 0.58
C ASN A 158 -18.67 -19.01 1.50
N ARG A 159 -17.80 -18.67 2.47
CA ARG A 159 -17.35 -19.65 3.46
C ARG A 159 -18.53 -20.08 4.33
N PRO A 160 -18.66 -21.39 4.63
CA PRO A 160 -19.66 -21.85 5.61
C PRO A 160 -19.52 -21.10 6.92
N ASP A 161 -20.66 -20.77 7.55
CA ASP A 161 -20.63 -20.14 8.87
C ASP A 161 -19.81 -21.04 9.84
N PRO A 162 -18.75 -20.54 10.45
CA PRO A 162 -17.97 -21.29 11.41
C PRO A 162 -18.81 -21.88 12.55
N GLN A 163 -19.92 -21.25 12.93
CA GLN A 163 -20.83 -21.77 13.96
C GLN A 163 -21.55 -23.04 13.52
N VAL A 164 -21.97 -23.12 12.27
CA VAL A 164 -22.57 -24.34 11.71
C VAL A 164 -21.54 -25.47 11.74
N ARG A 165 -20.32 -25.18 11.29
CA ARG A 165 -19.25 -26.19 11.31
C ARG A 165 -18.87 -26.64 12.72
N ILE A 166 -18.81 -25.72 13.70
CA ILE A 166 -18.61 -26.05 15.11
C ILE A 166 -19.71 -26.96 15.60
N GLY A 167 -20.98 -26.69 15.28
CA GLY A 167 -22.11 -27.57 15.63
C GLY A 167 -21.93 -28.98 15.08
N GLU A 168 -21.64 -29.11 13.80
CA GLU A 168 -21.38 -30.42 13.15
C GLU A 168 -20.22 -31.20 13.77
N LEU A 169 -19.12 -30.51 14.15
CA LEU A 169 -17.98 -31.16 14.78
C LEU A 169 -18.29 -31.60 16.20
N ARG A 170 -19.08 -30.84 16.94
CA ARG A 170 -19.56 -31.21 18.28
C ARG A 170 -20.46 -32.42 18.27
N GLU A 171 -21.34 -32.55 17.28
CA GLU A 171 -22.20 -33.73 17.10
C GLU A 171 -21.42 -35.04 16.80
N GLN A 172 -20.23 -34.93 16.24
CA GLN A 172 -19.36 -36.07 15.90
C GLN A 172 -18.52 -36.56 17.08
N LEU A 173 -18.40 -35.77 18.14
CA LEU A 173 -17.59 -36.10 19.30
C LEU A 173 -18.47 -36.69 20.43
N PRO A 174 -17.95 -37.68 21.17
CA PRO A 174 -18.64 -38.21 22.34
C PRO A 174 -18.86 -37.13 23.42
N ALA A 175 -19.97 -37.22 24.14
CA ALA A 175 -20.34 -36.20 25.14
C ALA A 175 -19.34 -36.08 26.30
N ASP A 176 -18.76 -37.20 26.75
CA ASP A 176 -17.72 -37.24 27.78
C ASP A 176 -16.42 -36.55 27.30
N VAL A 177 -16.06 -36.70 26.05
CA VAL A 177 -14.90 -36.01 25.44
C VAL A 177 -15.13 -34.51 25.36
N LEU A 178 -16.33 -34.08 24.97
CA LEU A 178 -16.69 -32.66 24.93
C LEU A 178 -16.67 -32.03 26.33
N GLU A 179 -17.19 -32.69 27.31
CA GLU A 179 -17.19 -32.20 28.71
C GLU A 179 -15.75 -31.99 29.22
N GLU A 180 -14.88 -33.00 29.00
CA GLU A 180 -13.47 -32.91 29.36
C GLU A 180 -12.72 -31.82 28.58
N TYR A 181 -13.00 -31.67 27.28
CA TYR A 181 -12.45 -30.61 26.41
C TYR A 181 -12.88 -29.22 26.86
N GLU A 182 -14.16 -29.04 27.22
CA GLU A 182 -14.69 -27.73 27.64
C GLU A 182 -14.08 -27.32 28.98
N THR A 183 -13.95 -28.25 29.93
CA THR A 183 -13.29 -28.01 31.20
C THR A 183 -11.87 -27.48 30.99
N VAL A 184 -11.09 -28.16 30.17
CA VAL A 184 -9.70 -27.73 29.88
C VAL A 184 -9.67 -26.40 29.16
N ARG A 185 -10.62 -26.13 28.25
CA ARG A 185 -10.71 -24.85 27.54
C ARG A 185 -11.07 -23.69 28.48
N GLU A 186 -12.00 -23.89 29.41
CA GLU A 186 -12.38 -22.86 30.37
C GLU A 186 -11.24 -22.52 31.33
N GLU A 187 -10.49 -23.53 31.78
CA GLU A 187 -9.37 -23.35 32.69
C GLU A 187 -8.15 -22.69 32.03
N ASN A 188 -7.85 -23.06 30.79
CA ASN A 188 -6.57 -22.75 30.14
C ASN A 188 -6.69 -21.86 28.89
N GLY A 189 -7.92 -21.53 28.46
CA GLY A 189 -8.21 -20.76 27.26
C GLY A 189 -8.10 -21.55 25.93
N VAL A 190 -7.44 -22.71 25.95
CA VAL A 190 -7.28 -23.61 24.80
C VAL A 190 -7.46 -25.06 25.26
N GLY A 191 -8.49 -25.74 24.76
CA GLY A 191 -8.78 -27.14 25.17
C GLY A 191 -7.90 -28.16 24.44
N ALA A 192 -7.64 -27.98 23.13
CA ALA A 192 -6.77 -28.85 22.35
C ALA A 192 -5.93 -28.06 21.33
N ALA A 193 -4.74 -28.56 21.01
CA ALA A 193 -3.82 -27.93 20.09
C ALA A 193 -2.96 -28.96 19.32
N ALA A 194 -2.45 -28.57 18.17
CA ALA A 194 -1.54 -29.42 17.42
C ALA A 194 -0.18 -29.54 18.11
N PHE A 195 0.37 -30.76 18.17
CA PHE A 195 1.76 -30.97 18.50
C PHE A 195 2.63 -30.70 17.26
N THR A 196 3.49 -29.68 17.30
CA THR A 196 4.31 -29.26 16.17
C THR A 196 5.57 -30.09 15.97
N GLY A 197 5.69 -31.23 16.64
CA GLY A 197 6.88 -32.07 16.67
C GLY A 197 7.91 -31.65 17.73
N ARG A 198 7.88 -30.39 18.19
CA ARG A 198 8.76 -29.87 19.25
C ARG A 198 8.02 -29.09 20.33
N GLY A 199 6.84 -28.57 20.06
CA GLY A 199 6.13 -27.69 20.96
C GLY A 199 4.62 -27.80 20.85
N CYS A 200 3.95 -27.03 21.69
CA CYS A 200 2.51 -26.92 21.76
C CYS A 200 2.03 -25.82 20.79
N GLY A 201 1.11 -26.13 19.87
CA GLY A 201 0.46 -25.15 18.99
C GLY A 201 -0.59 -24.28 19.67
N GLY A 202 -0.86 -24.49 20.96
CA GLY A 202 -1.76 -23.68 21.78
C GLY A 202 -1.04 -22.49 22.43
N CYS A 203 -0.02 -22.77 23.25
CA CYS A 203 0.77 -21.76 23.94
C CYS A 203 2.07 -21.38 23.23
N PHE A 204 2.42 -22.04 22.14
CA PHE A 204 3.64 -21.84 21.33
C PHE A 204 4.96 -22.10 22.06
N ILE A 205 4.94 -22.76 23.23
CA ILE A 205 6.12 -23.11 24.00
C ILE A 205 6.77 -24.37 23.43
N ILE A 206 8.10 -24.39 23.37
CA ILE A 206 8.90 -25.57 23.01
C ILE A 206 9.01 -26.46 24.25
N LEU A 207 8.48 -27.70 24.15
CA LEU A 207 8.50 -28.65 25.25
C LEU A 207 9.91 -29.21 25.50
N PRO A 208 10.25 -29.58 26.74
CA PRO A 208 11.47 -30.30 27.05
C PRO A 208 11.60 -31.60 26.27
N PRO A 209 12.82 -32.07 25.92
CA PRO A 209 13.01 -33.27 25.10
C PRO A 209 12.33 -34.55 25.67
N ALA A 210 12.28 -34.68 26.99
CA ALA A 210 11.61 -35.82 27.63
C ALA A 210 10.09 -35.82 27.38
N GLU A 211 9.45 -34.64 27.43
CA GLU A 211 8.04 -34.48 27.14
C GLU A 211 7.71 -34.62 25.68
N GLN A 212 8.56 -34.08 24.79
CA GLN A 212 8.43 -34.32 23.34
C GLN A 212 8.41 -35.82 23.02
N ASN A 213 9.30 -36.60 23.66
CA ASN A 213 9.35 -38.06 23.50
C ASN A 213 8.12 -38.74 24.10
N ALA A 214 7.65 -38.27 25.24
CA ALA A 214 6.42 -38.79 25.85
C ALA A 214 5.21 -38.58 24.92
N VAL A 215 5.07 -37.38 24.35
CA VAL A 215 4.00 -37.08 23.39
C VAL A 215 4.10 -37.96 22.13
N ARG A 216 5.31 -38.15 21.59
CA ARG A 216 5.53 -38.97 20.38
C ARG A 216 5.23 -40.42 20.62
N ASN A 217 5.56 -40.98 21.80
CA ASN A 217 5.48 -42.40 22.12
C ASN A 217 4.16 -42.78 22.85
N ALA A 218 3.27 -41.81 23.11
CA ALA A 218 1.96 -42.10 23.66
C ALA A 218 1.15 -43.03 22.72
N ALA A 219 0.25 -43.82 23.27
CA ALA A 219 -0.61 -44.73 22.49
C ALA A 219 -1.40 -43.93 21.44
N ALA A 220 -1.76 -44.56 20.31
CA ALA A 220 -2.42 -43.87 19.20
C ALA A 220 -3.76 -43.24 19.59
N ASP A 221 -4.44 -43.84 20.53
CA ASP A 221 -5.73 -43.40 21.13
C ASP A 221 -5.56 -42.49 22.33
N GLU A 222 -4.34 -42.11 22.72
CA GLU A 222 -4.08 -41.26 23.89
C GLU A 222 -3.68 -39.86 23.44
N LEU A 223 -4.33 -38.84 24.03
CA LEU A 223 -4.02 -37.43 23.90
C LEU A 223 -3.26 -36.93 25.14
N PRO A 224 -1.94 -36.79 25.07
CA PRO A 224 -1.15 -36.16 26.14
C PRO A 224 -1.53 -34.69 26.33
N GLN A 225 -1.28 -34.16 27.54
CA GLN A 225 -1.46 -32.73 27.82
C GLN A 225 -0.13 -32.00 27.78
N CYS A 226 -0.20 -30.72 27.41
CA CYS A 226 0.92 -29.80 27.53
C CYS A 226 1.17 -29.50 29.02
N SER A 227 2.44 -29.60 29.45
CA SER A 227 2.81 -29.31 30.84
C SER A 227 2.64 -27.84 31.24
N ASP A 228 2.71 -26.92 30.27
CA ASP A 228 2.62 -25.48 30.52
C ASP A 228 1.18 -24.97 30.52
N CYS A 229 0.39 -25.33 29.51
CA CYS A 229 -0.96 -24.75 29.32
C CYS A 229 -2.09 -25.78 29.47
N GLY A 230 -1.81 -27.03 29.80
CA GLY A 230 -2.81 -28.05 30.02
C GLY A 230 -3.60 -28.54 28.81
N SER A 231 -3.46 -27.88 27.62
CA SER A 231 -4.19 -28.27 26.42
C SER A 231 -3.83 -29.68 25.95
N TYR A 232 -4.81 -30.41 25.42
CA TYR A 232 -4.56 -31.70 24.79
C TYR A 232 -3.78 -31.58 23.49
N LEU A 233 -2.74 -32.39 23.33
CA LEU A 233 -1.83 -32.34 22.18
C LEU A 233 -2.20 -33.41 21.16
N VAL A 234 -2.70 -32.96 20.01
CA VAL A 234 -3.01 -33.80 18.87
C VAL A 234 -1.76 -33.93 18.00
N ARG A 235 -1.36 -35.17 17.72
CA ARG A 235 -0.21 -35.48 16.86
C ARG A 235 -0.63 -35.40 15.39
N PRO A 236 0.24 -34.92 14.48
CA PRO A 236 -0.04 -35.00 13.04
C PRO A 236 -0.21 -36.46 12.62
N ALA A 237 -1.16 -36.73 11.73
CA ALA A 237 -1.29 -38.06 11.12
C ALA A 237 0.02 -38.40 10.39
N SER A 238 0.54 -39.60 10.64
CA SER A 238 1.77 -40.11 10.03
C SER A 238 1.56 -40.45 8.58
#